data_9dc97d8b0506da59be3ab60477b8e71a
#
_entry.id   9dc97d8b0506da59be3ab60477b8e71a
#
_cell.length_a   1.000
_cell.length_b   1.000
_cell.length_c   1.000
_cell.angle_alpha   90.00
_cell.angle_beta   90.00
_cell.angle_gamma   90.00
#
_symmetry.space_group_name_H-M   'P 1'
#
loop_
_entity.id
_entity.type
_entity.pdbx_description
1 polymer ?
#
loop_
_entity_poly.entity_id
_entity_poly.type
_entity_poly.pdbx_seq_one_letter_code
_entity_poly.pdbx_strand_id
1 'polypeptide(L)'
;MSRGLGDVYKRQIDNNYRGLVEGRNGCFDRYGLTAESHFIASTGIEGCTELPGRLLHMDSLGIAGLEPGQVRYMEAPDYLSPTHVYRVAFERGVRIVYGDRSHYFLSGTASIDAEGNIVHPGDVVGQTARTLENMSALMERSGGSLSDLKQAVVYLRDWADRETVRNRLMDSPLAAVPHVMLKAPVCRPGWLVEIDGIAVNGAGEAAFAPL
;
A
#
# COMPACT_ATOMS: atom_id res chain seq x y z
N MET A 1 -9.83 -28.50 -24.41
CA MET A 1 -8.82 -27.57 -23.89
C MET A 1 -9.34 -27.00 -22.56
N SER A 2 -8.83 -27.51 -21.43
CA SER A 2 -9.17 -26.96 -20.12
C SER A 2 -8.47 -25.61 -19.98
N ARG A 3 -9.24 -24.52 -19.93
CA ARG A 3 -8.71 -23.23 -19.52
C ARG A 3 -8.32 -23.36 -18.04
N GLY A 4 -7.04 -23.21 -17.74
CA GLY A 4 -6.56 -23.31 -16.37
C GLY A 4 -7.23 -22.25 -15.49
N LEU A 5 -7.51 -22.59 -14.23
CA LEU A 5 -8.05 -21.68 -13.22
C LEU A 5 -7.31 -20.32 -13.18
N GLY A 6 -6.00 -20.31 -13.46
CA GLY A 6 -5.19 -19.10 -13.53
C GLY A 6 -5.60 -18.08 -14.59
N ASP A 7 -6.16 -18.51 -15.74
CA ASP A 7 -6.60 -17.58 -16.78
C ASP A 7 -7.96 -16.94 -16.47
N VAL A 8 -8.79 -17.62 -15.69
CA VAL A 8 -10.08 -17.07 -15.22
C VAL A 8 -9.82 -15.98 -14.18
N TYR A 9 -8.87 -16.19 -13.27
CA TYR A 9 -8.50 -15.19 -12.24
C TYR A 9 -7.86 -13.94 -12.85
N LYS A 10 -6.93 -14.07 -13.80
CA LYS A 10 -6.31 -12.93 -14.50
C LYS A 10 -7.33 -12.01 -15.15
N ARG A 11 -8.38 -12.58 -15.77
CA ARG A 11 -9.45 -11.79 -16.41
C ARG A 11 -10.37 -11.10 -15.40
N GLN A 12 -10.53 -11.65 -14.21
CA GLN A 12 -11.37 -11.05 -13.16
C GLN A 12 -10.71 -9.82 -12.53
N ILE A 13 -9.40 -9.84 -12.23
CA ILE A 13 -8.69 -8.67 -11.71
C ILE A 13 -8.80 -7.51 -12.71
N ASP A 14 -8.42 -7.73 -13.98
CA ASP A 14 -8.33 -6.66 -14.96
C ASP A 14 -9.68 -5.96 -15.20
N ASN A 15 -10.78 -6.70 -15.23
CA ASN A 15 -12.12 -6.14 -15.44
C ASN A 15 -12.72 -5.58 -14.15
N ASN A 16 -12.65 -6.31 -13.04
CA ASN A 16 -13.26 -5.90 -11.77
C ASN A 16 -12.49 -4.74 -11.15
N TYR A 17 -11.15 -4.73 -11.24
CA TYR A 17 -10.32 -3.65 -10.72
C TYR A 17 -10.60 -2.33 -11.44
N ARG A 18 -10.78 -2.35 -12.76
CA ARG A 18 -11.16 -1.15 -13.50
C ARG A 18 -12.51 -0.59 -13.04
N GLY A 19 -13.51 -1.44 -12.87
CA GLY A 19 -14.82 -1.01 -12.34
C GLY A 19 -14.74 -0.46 -10.92
N LEU A 20 -13.89 -1.05 -10.07
CA LEU A 20 -13.61 -0.54 -8.73
C LEU A 20 -12.97 0.86 -8.78
N VAL A 21 -11.94 1.05 -9.62
CA VAL A 21 -11.26 2.34 -9.77
C VAL A 21 -12.21 3.41 -10.31
N GLU A 22 -13.00 3.11 -11.35
CA GLU A 22 -13.98 4.02 -11.91
C GLU A 22 -15.04 4.41 -10.87
N GLY A 23 -15.59 3.44 -10.13
CA GLY A 23 -16.58 3.69 -9.07
C GLY A 23 -16.00 4.51 -7.92
N ARG A 24 -14.78 4.21 -7.49
CA ARG A 24 -14.07 4.97 -6.45
C ARG A 24 -13.79 6.41 -6.89
N ASN A 25 -13.29 6.60 -8.10
CA ASN A 25 -13.02 7.94 -8.63
C ASN A 25 -14.29 8.78 -8.70
N GLY A 26 -15.40 8.21 -9.20
CA GLY A 26 -16.69 8.92 -9.20
C GLY A 26 -17.23 9.22 -7.79
N CYS A 27 -16.90 8.40 -6.80
CA CYS A 27 -17.19 8.71 -5.40
C CYS A 27 -16.31 9.85 -4.88
N PHE A 28 -15.01 9.80 -5.15
CA PHE A 28 -14.06 10.82 -4.73
C PHE A 28 -14.40 12.19 -5.34
N ASP A 29 -14.72 12.25 -6.63
CA ASP A 29 -15.16 13.48 -7.30
C ASP A 29 -16.38 14.09 -6.60
N ARG A 30 -17.36 13.23 -6.22
CA ARG A 30 -18.58 13.68 -5.51
C ARG A 30 -18.28 14.30 -4.15
N TYR A 31 -17.25 13.82 -3.47
CA TYR A 31 -16.84 14.31 -2.15
C TYR A 31 -15.67 15.30 -2.20
N GLY A 32 -15.26 15.73 -3.39
CA GLY A 32 -14.20 16.73 -3.56
C GLY A 32 -12.80 16.20 -3.22
N LEU A 33 -12.57 14.88 -3.26
CA LEU A 33 -11.25 14.30 -3.11
C LEU A 33 -10.55 14.27 -4.46
N THR A 34 -9.55 15.12 -4.62
CA THR A 34 -8.79 15.33 -5.85
C THR A 34 -7.28 15.24 -5.57
N ALA A 35 -6.46 15.40 -6.59
CA ALA A 35 -5.00 15.47 -6.40
C ALA A 35 -4.57 16.68 -5.56
N GLU A 36 -5.35 17.77 -5.57
CA GLU A 36 -5.07 18.98 -4.80
C GLU A 36 -5.58 18.89 -3.36
N SER A 37 -6.72 18.21 -3.13
CA SER A 37 -7.32 18.04 -1.80
C SER A 37 -6.90 16.75 -1.12
N HIS A 38 -6.13 15.94 -1.83
CA HIS A 38 -5.65 14.61 -1.45
C HIS A 38 -6.72 13.49 -1.45
N PHE A 39 -6.24 12.28 -1.61
CA PHE A 39 -7.03 11.05 -1.59
C PHE A 39 -6.90 10.33 -0.24
N ILE A 40 -7.44 9.12 -0.16
CA ILE A 40 -7.35 8.23 1.00
C ILE A 40 -6.17 7.29 0.81
N ALA A 41 -5.37 7.04 1.85
CA ALA A 41 -4.39 5.96 1.85
C ALA A 41 -5.12 4.61 1.76
N SER A 42 -4.72 3.73 0.86
CA SER A 42 -5.41 2.47 0.62
C SER A 42 -4.54 1.41 -0.03
N THR A 43 -4.85 0.14 0.25
CA THR A 43 -4.30 -1.03 -0.43
C THR A 43 -5.41 -1.73 -1.20
N GLY A 44 -5.17 -2.02 -2.46
CA GLY A 44 -6.10 -2.74 -3.33
C GLY A 44 -5.51 -4.07 -3.81
N ILE A 45 -6.07 -5.17 -3.36
CA ILE A 45 -5.60 -6.52 -3.68
C ILE A 45 -6.74 -7.40 -4.18
N GLU A 46 -6.40 -8.49 -4.88
CA GLU A 46 -7.34 -9.56 -5.12
C GLU A 46 -7.46 -10.46 -3.89
N GLY A 47 -8.68 -10.79 -3.51
CA GLY A 47 -8.98 -11.70 -2.42
C GLY A 47 -10.16 -12.60 -2.72
N CYS A 48 -10.45 -13.49 -1.78
CA CYS A 48 -11.66 -14.29 -1.78
C CYS A 48 -12.59 -13.81 -0.67
N THR A 49 -13.87 -13.76 -0.94
CA THR A 49 -14.89 -13.54 0.09
C THR A 49 -15.63 -14.85 0.35
N GLU A 50 -15.95 -15.11 1.61
CA GLU A 50 -16.78 -16.27 2.01
C GLU A 50 -18.24 -16.13 1.59
N LEU A 51 -18.67 -14.91 1.22
CA LEU A 51 -20.05 -14.63 0.83
C LEU A 51 -20.20 -14.74 -0.69
N PRO A 52 -20.95 -15.73 -1.19
CA PRO A 52 -21.20 -15.88 -2.62
C PRO A 52 -21.80 -14.62 -3.24
N GLY A 53 -21.30 -14.24 -4.42
CA GLY A 53 -21.81 -13.08 -5.18
C GLY A 53 -21.29 -11.73 -4.69
N ARG A 54 -20.42 -11.67 -3.70
CA ARG A 54 -19.72 -10.43 -3.31
C ARG A 54 -18.49 -10.25 -4.18
N LEU A 55 -18.42 -9.13 -4.88
CA LEU A 55 -17.29 -8.79 -5.77
C LEU A 55 -16.26 -7.89 -5.09
N LEU A 56 -16.63 -7.26 -3.98
CA LEU A 56 -15.79 -6.33 -3.22
C LEU A 56 -16.01 -6.53 -1.73
N HIS A 57 -14.91 -6.56 -0.99
CA HIS A 57 -14.86 -6.38 0.45
C HIS A 57 -14.00 -5.16 0.74
N MET A 58 -14.41 -4.32 1.68
CA MET A 58 -13.69 -3.11 2.06
C MET A 58 -13.71 -2.97 3.58
N ASP A 59 -12.52 -2.87 4.16
CA ASP A 59 -12.32 -2.43 5.53
C ASP A 59 -11.84 -0.98 5.52
N SER A 60 -12.28 -0.18 6.47
CA SER A 60 -11.89 1.22 6.57
C SER A 60 -11.66 1.63 8.01
N LEU A 61 -10.64 2.47 8.21
CA LEU A 61 -10.37 3.16 9.47
C LEU A 61 -10.66 4.64 9.28
N GLY A 62 -11.56 5.17 10.10
CA GLY A 62 -11.86 6.60 10.19
C GLY A 62 -11.43 7.16 11.55
N ILE A 63 -10.79 8.32 11.55
CA ILE A 63 -10.39 9.02 12.77
C ILE A 63 -11.06 10.39 12.76
N ALA A 64 -11.91 10.65 13.75
CA ALA A 64 -12.64 11.90 13.89
C ALA A 64 -11.92 12.87 14.83
N GLY A 65 -12.24 14.16 14.72
CA GLY A 65 -11.75 15.18 15.63
C GLY A 65 -10.29 15.60 15.43
N LEU A 66 -9.71 15.25 14.28
CA LEU A 66 -8.36 15.72 13.93
C LEU A 66 -8.38 17.21 13.60
N GLU A 67 -7.36 17.93 14.07
CA GLU A 67 -7.15 19.34 13.79
C GLU A 67 -6.42 19.55 12.44
N PRO A 68 -6.55 20.73 11.82
CA PRO A 68 -5.78 21.07 10.63
C PRO A 68 -4.26 20.89 10.86
N GLY A 69 -3.58 20.20 9.94
CA GLY A 69 -2.13 19.93 10.02
C GLY A 69 -1.72 18.67 10.76
N GLN A 70 -2.65 17.99 11.47
CA GLN A 70 -2.37 16.65 12.03
C GLN A 70 -2.21 15.58 10.98
N VAL A 71 -2.94 15.68 9.86
CA VAL A 71 -2.85 14.75 8.74
C VAL A 71 -1.78 15.24 7.78
N ARG A 72 -0.78 14.40 7.52
CA ARG A 72 0.32 14.68 6.58
C ARG A 72 0.44 13.53 5.60
N TYR A 73 0.43 13.86 4.33
CA TYR A 73 0.52 12.88 3.26
C TYR A 73 1.97 12.48 3.01
N MET A 74 2.19 11.19 2.81
CA MET A 74 3.54 10.63 2.65
C MET A 74 3.90 10.56 1.18
N GLU A 75 4.99 11.20 0.82
CA GLU A 75 5.47 11.28 -0.56
C GLU A 75 6.98 11.04 -0.66
N ALA A 76 7.40 10.41 -1.74
CA ALA A 76 8.81 10.23 -2.09
C ALA A 76 8.97 10.26 -3.62
N PRO A 77 8.76 11.43 -4.27
CA PRO A 77 8.64 11.53 -5.72
C PRO A 77 9.90 11.11 -6.50
N ASP A 78 11.07 11.13 -5.88
CA ASP A 78 12.31 10.65 -6.51
C ASP A 78 12.42 9.11 -6.52
N TYR A 79 11.56 8.42 -5.77
CA TYR A 79 11.55 6.96 -5.65
C TYR A 79 10.34 6.33 -6.32
N LEU A 80 9.17 6.94 -6.16
CA LEU A 80 7.90 6.41 -6.67
C LEU A 80 6.97 7.56 -7.08
N SER A 81 6.35 7.40 -8.25
CA SER A 81 5.45 8.41 -8.81
C SER A 81 4.24 8.67 -7.92
N PRO A 82 3.68 9.88 -7.92
CA PRO A 82 2.34 10.12 -7.42
C PRO A 82 1.32 9.23 -8.14
N THR A 83 0.32 8.74 -7.43
CA THR A 83 -0.59 7.71 -7.94
C THR A 83 -1.50 8.21 -9.06
N HIS A 84 -1.89 9.48 -9.03
CA HIS A 84 -2.74 10.10 -10.04
C HIS A 84 -2.09 10.15 -11.43
N VAL A 85 -0.75 10.11 -11.52
CA VAL A 85 -0.01 10.09 -12.80
C VAL A 85 -0.38 8.89 -13.66
N TYR A 86 -0.66 7.73 -13.03
CA TYR A 86 -1.10 6.54 -13.73
C TYR A 86 -2.59 6.19 -13.48
N ARG A 87 -3.39 7.23 -13.21
CA ARG A 87 -4.86 7.22 -13.13
C ARG A 87 -5.47 6.36 -12.03
N VAL A 88 -4.78 6.19 -10.92
CA VAL A 88 -5.36 5.66 -9.70
C VAL A 88 -5.36 6.72 -8.60
N ALA A 89 -6.43 6.76 -7.82
CA ALA A 89 -6.66 7.78 -6.82
C ALA A 89 -6.48 7.17 -5.43
N PHE A 90 -5.28 7.29 -4.86
CA PHE A 90 -4.97 6.98 -3.47
C PHE A 90 -3.68 7.70 -3.05
N GLU A 91 -3.46 7.87 -1.75
CA GLU A 91 -2.19 8.37 -1.22
C GLU A 91 -1.22 7.23 -0.95
N ARG A 92 0.09 7.48 -1.08
CA ARG A 92 1.15 6.50 -0.76
C ARG A 92 1.19 6.12 0.70
N GLY A 93 0.69 6.99 1.54
CA GLY A 93 0.54 6.81 2.96
C GLY A 93 0.09 8.10 3.64
N VAL A 94 -0.29 7.98 4.89
CA VAL A 94 -0.69 9.12 5.73
C VAL A 94 0.00 9.01 7.07
N ARG A 95 0.61 10.11 7.51
CA ARG A 95 1.09 10.31 8.88
C ARG A 95 0.07 11.13 9.65
N ILE A 96 -0.33 10.64 10.82
CA ILE A 96 -1.16 11.40 11.76
C ILE A 96 -0.30 11.76 12.96
N VAL A 97 -0.19 13.05 13.22
CA VAL A 97 0.66 13.60 14.28
C VAL A 97 -0.21 13.92 15.52
N TYR A 98 0.14 13.33 16.65
CA TYR A 98 -0.42 13.64 17.96
C TYR A 98 0.60 14.41 18.82
N GLY A 99 0.21 14.85 19.99
CA GLY A 99 1.09 15.58 20.89
C GLY A 99 2.32 14.79 21.36
N ASP A 100 2.18 13.49 21.50
CA ASP A 100 3.18 12.57 22.06
C ASP A 100 3.75 11.55 21.06
N ARG A 101 3.14 11.38 19.89
CA ARG A 101 3.52 10.36 18.90
C ARG A 101 3.03 10.67 17.50
N SER A 102 3.52 9.88 16.53
CA SER A 102 2.95 9.83 15.18
C SER A 102 2.58 8.42 14.79
N HIS A 103 1.46 8.28 14.09
CA HIS A 103 1.02 7.07 13.43
C HIS A 103 1.20 7.22 11.93
N TYR A 104 1.73 6.19 11.28
CA TYR A 104 1.95 6.14 9.84
C TYR A 104 1.15 4.97 9.27
N PHE A 105 0.34 5.24 8.27
CA PHE A 105 -0.44 4.25 7.55
C PHE A 105 0.09 4.19 6.11
N LEU A 106 0.93 3.19 5.81
CA LEU A 106 1.49 3.00 4.48
C LEU A 106 0.48 2.23 3.63
N SER A 107 0.17 2.77 2.47
CA SER A 107 -0.58 2.06 1.43
C SER A 107 0.24 0.94 0.82
N GLY A 108 -0.41 0.02 0.14
CA GLY A 108 0.25 -1.00 -0.64
C GLY A 108 1.33 -0.42 -1.54
N THR A 109 2.56 -0.81 -1.26
CA THR A 109 3.76 -0.33 -1.95
C THR A 109 4.39 -1.52 -2.67
N ALA A 110 4.72 -1.32 -3.95
CA ALA A 110 5.33 -2.32 -4.82
C ALA A 110 6.59 -1.78 -5.50
N SER A 111 7.23 -2.61 -6.31
CA SER A 111 8.43 -2.24 -7.09
C SER A 111 8.07 -1.32 -8.25
N ILE A 112 8.13 -0.02 -8.01
CA ILE A 112 7.82 1.06 -8.97
C ILE A 112 8.92 2.13 -8.90
N ASP A 113 9.15 2.83 -10.02
CA ASP A 113 10.03 4.00 -10.08
C ASP A 113 9.25 5.34 -10.04
N ALA A 114 10.01 6.44 -10.14
CA ALA A 114 9.45 7.79 -10.15
C ALA A 114 8.58 8.09 -11.39
N GLU A 115 8.76 7.36 -12.47
CA GLU A 115 8.00 7.47 -13.72
C GLU A 115 6.76 6.58 -13.75
N GLY A 116 6.58 5.72 -12.74
CA GLY A 116 5.44 4.81 -12.64
C GLY A 116 5.65 3.47 -13.33
N ASN A 117 6.88 3.13 -13.74
CA ASN A 117 7.20 1.86 -14.35
C ASN A 117 7.45 0.77 -13.31
N ILE A 118 7.19 -0.49 -13.69
CA ILE A 118 7.54 -1.65 -12.87
C ILE A 118 9.05 -1.88 -12.96
N VAL A 119 9.72 -1.86 -11.83
CA VAL A 119 11.15 -2.14 -11.71
C VAL A 119 11.37 -3.62 -11.43
N HIS A 120 12.43 -4.22 -11.98
CA HIS A 120 12.77 -5.64 -11.86
C HIS A 120 11.64 -6.60 -12.31
N PRO A 121 11.13 -6.48 -13.55
CA PRO A 121 10.05 -7.34 -14.03
C PRO A 121 10.49 -8.82 -14.04
N GLY A 122 9.67 -9.70 -13.42
CA GLY A 122 9.95 -11.14 -13.32
C GLY A 122 10.95 -11.54 -12.23
N ASP A 123 11.56 -10.60 -11.52
CA ASP A 123 12.52 -10.86 -10.45
C ASP A 123 11.90 -10.49 -9.08
N VAL A 124 11.41 -11.49 -8.35
CA VAL A 124 10.79 -11.28 -7.04
C VAL A 124 11.78 -10.78 -5.98
N VAL A 125 13.05 -11.15 -6.06
CA VAL A 125 14.09 -10.68 -5.13
C VAL A 125 14.35 -9.20 -5.33
N GLY A 126 14.57 -8.79 -6.58
CA GLY A 126 14.73 -7.39 -6.94
C GLY A 126 13.48 -6.56 -6.63
N GLN A 127 12.29 -7.09 -6.90
CA GLN A 127 11.04 -6.39 -6.56
C GLN A 127 10.87 -6.24 -5.04
N THR A 128 11.19 -7.24 -4.24
CA THR A 128 11.12 -7.13 -2.78
C THR A 128 12.09 -6.07 -2.27
N ALA A 129 13.33 -6.06 -2.78
CA ALA A 129 14.32 -5.05 -2.43
C ALA A 129 13.82 -3.63 -2.75
N ARG A 130 13.34 -3.42 -3.98
CA ARG A 130 12.83 -2.11 -4.41
C ARG A 130 11.60 -1.67 -3.63
N THR A 131 10.71 -2.60 -3.30
CA THR A 131 9.55 -2.32 -2.44
C THR A 131 9.98 -1.79 -1.07
N LEU A 132 10.97 -2.42 -0.44
CA LEU A 132 11.53 -1.96 0.83
C LEU A 132 12.23 -0.60 0.72
N GLU A 133 12.94 -0.33 -0.37
CA GLU A 133 13.53 0.98 -0.64
C GLU A 133 12.45 2.07 -0.76
N ASN A 134 11.37 1.80 -1.49
CA ASN A 134 10.25 2.71 -1.63
C ASN A 134 9.57 3.00 -0.29
N MET A 135 9.33 1.97 0.52
CA MET A 135 8.77 2.12 1.87
C MET A 135 9.71 2.92 2.79
N SER A 136 11.03 2.66 2.74
CA SER A 136 12.03 3.41 3.51
C SER A 136 12.01 4.89 3.15
N ALA A 137 12.00 5.19 1.85
CA ALA A 137 11.94 6.57 1.37
C ALA A 137 10.68 7.31 1.83
N LEU A 138 9.51 6.66 1.80
CA LEU A 138 8.26 7.22 2.31
C LEU A 138 8.35 7.51 3.81
N MET A 139 8.87 6.56 4.59
CA MET A 139 9.01 6.71 6.03
C MET A 139 10.00 7.81 6.41
N GLU A 140 11.20 7.79 5.82
CA GLU A 140 12.27 8.74 6.13
C GLU A 140 11.87 10.17 5.80
N ARG A 141 11.25 10.41 4.64
CA ARG A 141 10.73 11.73 4.26
C ARG A 141 9.58 12.21 5.14
N SER A 142 8.90 11.27 5.78
CA SER A 142 7.80 11.58 6.71
C SER A 142 8.25 11.61 8.18
N GLY A 143 9.56 11.52 8.47
CA GLY A 143 10.11 11.61 9.82
C GLY A 143 10.03 10.30 10.63
N GLY A 144 9.97 9.17 9.95
CA GLY A 144 10.01 7.82 10.52
C GLY A 144 11.06 6.95 9.86
N SER A 145 11.02 5.66 10.15
CA SER A 145 11.89 4.63 9.56
C SER A 145 11.17 3.28 9.48
N LEU A 146 11.70 2.33 8.71
CA LEU A 146 11.12 0.98 8.66
C LEU A 146 11.16 0.25 10.03
N SER A 147 12.07 0.61 10.92
CA SER A 147 12.11 0.06 12.29
C SER A 147 10.97 0.56 13.19
N ASP A 148 10.25 1.60 12.79
CA ASP A 148 9.06 2.08 13.49
C ASP A 148 7.81 1.24 13.18
N LEU A 149 7.85 0.37 12.16
CA LEU A 149 6.75 -0.51 11.81
C LEU A 149 6.35 -1.40 13.00
N LYS A 150 5.05 -1.46 13.26
CA LYS A 150 4.45 -2.30 14.30
C LYS A 150 3.78 -3.54 13.71
N GLN A 151 3.38 -3.45 12.46
CA GLN A 151 2.85 -4.57 11.68
C GLN A 151 3.02 -4.31 10.18
N ALA A 152 3.08 -5.39 9.41
CA ALA A 152 3.07 -5.36 7.95
C ALA A 152 2.25 -6.52 7.38
N VAL A 153 1.70 -6.31 6.18
CA VAL A 153 1.10 -7.37 5.37
C VAL A 153 1.85 -7.46 4.06
N VAL A 154 2.25 -8.67 3.71
CA VAL A 154 3.02 -8.99 2.49
C VAL A 154 2.13 -9.79 1.55
N TYR A 155 1.82 -9.20 0.42
CA TYR A 155 0.97 -9.79 -0.61
C TYR A 155 1.83 -10.39 -1.71
N LEU A 156 1.65 -11.68 -1.99
CA LEU A 156 2.38 -12.41 -3.00
C LEU A 156 1.46 -12.78 -4.16
N ARG A 157 1.90 -12.53 -5.37
CA ARG A 157 1.20 -12.98 -6.57
C ARG A 157 1.24 -14.50 -6.70
N ASP A 158 2.40 -15.11 -6.47
CA ASP A 158 2.57 -16.56 -6.44
C ASP A 158 3.08 -17.01 -5.07
N TRP A 159 2.41 -18.01 -4.51
CA TRP A 159 2.81 -18.59 -3.24
C TRP A 159 4.15 -19.32 -3.29
N ALA A 160 4.58 -19.73 -4.48
CA ALA A 160 5.90 -20.33 -4.69
C ALA A 160 7.04 -19.38 -4.30
N ASP A 161 6.83 -18.06 -4.37
CA ASP A 161 7.82 -17.04 -4.02
C ASP A 161 7.99 -16.83 -2.50
N ARG A 162 7.14 -17.46 -1.68
CA ARG A 162 7.06 -17.21 -0.23
C ARG A 162 8.40 -17.31 0.49
N GLU A 163 9.15 -18.39 0.28
CA GLU A 163 10.41 -18.59 1.01
C GLU A 163 11.50 -17.61 0.53
N THR A 164 11.51 -17.30 -0.75
CA THR A 164 12.44 -16.32 -1.33
C THR A 164 12.19 -14.93 -0.74
N VAL A 165 10.92 -14.50 -0.70
CA VAL A 165 10.54 -13.21 -0.12
C VAL A 165 10.80 -13.19 1.38
N ARG A 166 10.45 -14.26 2.12
CA ARG A 166 10.75 -14.38 3.55
C ARG A 166 12.23 -14.18 3.84
N ASN A 167 13.10 -14.88 3.11
CA ASN A 167 14.55 -14.75 3.31
C ASN A 167 15.00 -13.31 3.07
N ARG A 168 14.47 -12.63 2.05
CA ARG A 168 14.80 -11.23 1.78
C ARG A 168 14.32 -10.29 2.88
N LEU A 169 13.15 -10.55 3.48
CA LEU A 169 12.64 -9.77 4.62
C LEU A 169 13.48 -9.98 5.87
N MET A 170 13.99 -11.19 6.10
CA MET A 170 14.87 -11.49 7.24
C MET A 170 16.21 -10.72 7.18
N ASP A 171 16.65 -10.30 6.00
CA ASP A 171 17.84 -9.46 5.80
C ASP A 171 17.51 -7.94 5.84
N SER A 172 16.35 -7.57 6.35
CA SER A 172 15.83 -6.19 6.39
C SER A 172 15.31 -5.81 7.78
N PRO A 173 15.01 -4.53 8.05
CA PRO A 173 14.36 -4.11 9.29
C PRO A 173 13.03 -4.83 9.57
N LEU A 174 12.36 -5.36 8.55
CA LEU A 174 11.11 -6.13 8.71
C LEU A 174 11.31 -7.49 9.39
N ALA A 175 12.53 -7.98 9.53
CA ALA A 175 12.83 -9.20 10.30
C ALA A 175 12.26 -9.15 11.73
N ALA A 176 12.28 -7.98 12.37
CA ALA A 176 11.78 -7.75 13.73
C ALA A 176 10.31 -7.31 13.78
N VAL A 177 9.68 -7.09 12.64
CA VAL A 177 8.29 -6.59 12.55
C VAL A 177 7.33 -7.77 12.45
N PRO A 178 6.30 -7.86 13.30
CA PRO A 178 5.21 -8.81 13.11
C PRO A 178 4.57 -8.64 11.73
N HIS A 179 4.55 -9.69 10.93
CA HIS A 179 3.96 -9.63 9.60
C HIS A 179 3.27 -10.93 9.20
N VAL A 180 2.32 -10.82 8.31
CA VAL A 180 1.68 -11.96 7.66
C VAL A 180 1.97 -11.93 6.17
N MET A 181 2.10 -13.12 5.58
CA MET A 181 2.25 -13.28 4.14
C MET A 181 0.99 -13.93 3.57
N LEU A 182 0.44 -13.34 2.53
CA LEU A 182 -0.80 -13.79 1.89
C LEU A 182 -0.59 -14.04 0.40
N LYS A 183 -1.22 -15.07 -0.14
CA LYS A 183 -1.39 -15.18 -1.59
C LYS A 183 -2.52 -14.27 -2.02
N ALA A 184 -2.17 -13.12 -2.54
CA ALA A 184 -3.12 -12.11 -2.98
C ALA A 184 -2.52 -11.35 -4.16
N PRO A 185 -2.89 -11.70 -5.40
CA PRO A 185 -2.44 -10.97 -6.57
C PRO A 185 -2.75 -9.47 -6.46
N VAL A 186 -1.76 -8.67 -6.74
CA VAL A 186 -1.84 -7.21 -6.68
C VAL A 186 -2.27 -6.63 -8.03
N CYS A 187 -2.67 -5.38 -8.04
CA CYS A 187 -3.42 -4.75 -9.13
C CYS A 187 -2.75 -4.78 -10.51
N ARG A 188 -1.41 -4.70 -10.60
CA ARG A 188 -0.70 -4.81 -11.90
C ARG A 188 -0.11 -6.20 -12.08
N PRO A 189 -0.31 -6.85 -13.24
CA PRO A 189 0.16 -8.22 -13.48
C PRO A 189 1.67 -8.43 -13.31
N GLY A 190 2.48 -7.40 -13.55
CA GLY A 190 3.94 -7.46 -13.43
C GLY A 190 4.48 -7.31 -12.00
N TRP A 191 3.65 -6.94 -11.03
CA TRP A 191 4.06 -6.92 -9.63
C TRP A 191 3.90 -8.30 -9.00
N LEU A 192 4.98 -8.80 -8.41
CA LEU A 192 5.07 -10.11 -7.79
C LEU A 192 4.86 -10.03 -6.28
N VAL A 193 5.18 -8.88 -5.68
CA VAL A 193 5.06 -8.60 -4.26
C VAL A 193 4.58 -7.17 -4.03
N GLU A 194 3.78 -6.97 -3.00
CA GLU A 194 3.35 -5.68 -2.47
C GLU A 194 3.36 -5.76 -0.95
N ILE A 195 3.65 -4.65 -0.27
CA ILE A 195 3.69 -4.59 1.19
C ILE A 195 2.97 -3.33 1.65
N ASP A 196 2.10 -3.46 2.65
CA ASP A 196 1.58 -2.35 3.42
C ASP A 196 1.96 -2.48 4.89
N GLY A 197 1.69 -1.45 5.69
CA GLY A 197 2.00 -1.52 7.10
C GLY A 197 1.55 -0.31 7.91
N ILE A 198 1.60 -0.49 9.22
CA ILE A 198 1.35 0.56 10.19
C ILE A 198 2.60 0.75 11.03
N ALA A 199 3.05 2.01 11.15
CA ALA A 199 4.19 2.37 11.99
C ALA A 199 3.76 3.38 13.07
N VAL A 200 4.49 3.36 14.18
CA VAL A 200 4.31 4.31 15.29
C VAL A 200 5.67 4.67 15.87
N ASN A 201 5.93 5.96 16.04
CA ASN A 201 7.09 6.44 16.75
C ASN A 201 6.74 7.61 17.70
N GLY A 202 7.68 8.01 18.55
CA GLY A 202 7.51 9.10 19.51
C GLY A 202 7.66 10.52 18.94
N ALA A 203 7.64 10.69 17.61
CA ALA A 203 7.73 12.01 16.96
C ALA A 203 6.36 12.71 16.99
N GLY A 204 6.01 13.26 18.14
CA GLY A 204 4.82 14.06 18.36
C GLY A 204 5.09 15.57 18.18
N GLU A 205 4.02 16.37 18.21
CA GLU A 205 4.06 17.83 18.22
C GLU A 205 3.17 18.38 19.34
N ALA A 206 3.77 19.09 20.29
CA ALA A 206 3.08 19.62 21.49
C ALA A 206 1.90 20.58 21.19
N ALA A 207 1.75 21.02 19.94
CA ALA A 207 0.61 21.81 19.50
C ALA A 207 -0.70 21.00 19.45
N PHE A 208 -0.60 19.66 19.35
CA PHE A 208 -1.76 18.77 19.29
C PHE A 208 -1.99 18.03 20.60
N ALA A 209 -3.20 17.53 20.79
CA ALA A 209 -3.50 16.65 21.92
C ALA A 209 -2.71 15.34 21.82
N PRO A 210 -2.26 14.75 22.94
CA PRO A 210 -1.74 13.38 22.95
C PRO A 210 -2.87 12.38 22.64
N LEU A 211 -2.50 11.19 22.14
CA LEU A 211 -3.45 10.10 21.86
C LEU A 211 -3.76 9.33 23.14
#